data_f978454db92a67ebfc4a3f912f8776e0
#
_entry.id   f978454db92a67ebfc4a3f912f8776e0
#
_cell.length_a   1.000
_cell.length_b   1.000
_cell.length_c   1.000
_cell.angle_alpha   90.00
_cell.angle_beta   90.00
_cell.angle_gamma   90.00
#
_symmetry.space_group_name_H-M   'P 1'
#
loop_
_entity.id
_entity.type
_entity.pdbx_description
1 polymer ?
#
loop_
_entity_poly.entity_id
_entity_poly.type
_entity_poly.pdbx_seq_one_letter_code
_entity_poly.pdbx_strand_id
1 'polypeptide(L)'
;MPESVREYCLSLLQGGALEDKLRPPLGADGGRLDDEDPGPAMRIDAPARDPGLALSSGAPRLPKLRELKEPAARALCLERFAHHELCAVELFAWALLAFPTLPPAFRRGLLATLAEEQLHLRLYLERLSALGHAFGEHPLSDYLWQHIHRVWDSDHPPAAFLCAVGLTFEQANLDYALLYRDAFRSAGDEESALVMQRVHDDEVRHVRFAARWLATLDEGSMSDAESYLKHAPFPLSPARAKARRFDVASRRRAGLSEEMIALVKSARPSHQAR
;
A
#
# COMPACT_ATOMS: atom_id res chain seq x y z
N MET A 1 22.63 11.70 19.05
CA MET A 1 22.80 11.11 17.70
C MET A 1 21.53 11.38 16.92
N PRO A 2 21.57 11.54 15.60
CA PRO A 2 20.35 11.63 14.82
C PRO A 2 19.53 10.34 14.99
N GLU A 3 18.20 10.45 14.92
CA GLU A 3 17.31 9.28 14.96
C GLU A 3 17.61 8.40 13.73
N SER A 4 17.66 7.10 13.92
CA SER A 4 17.87 6.14 12.84
C SER A 4 16.55 5.74 12.17
N VAL A 5 16.63 5.30 10.90
CA VAL A 5 15.47 4.70 10.19
C VAL A 5 14.89 3.55 10.99
N ARG A 6 15.75 2.73 11.65
CA ARG A 6 15.32 1.63 12.50
C ARG A 6 14.49 2.11 13.68
N GLU A 7 14.95 3.09 14.44
CA GLU A 7 14.24 3.63 15.61
C GLU A 7 12.91 4.27 15.18
N TYR A 8 12.92 5.01 14.09
CA TYR A 8 11.71 5.58 13.49
C TYR A 8 10.67 4.51 13.15
N CYS A 9 11.07 3.46 12.41
CA CYS A 9 10.15 2.39 12.00
C CYS A 9 9.63 1.60 13.21
N LEU A 10 10.48 1.36 14.23
CA LEU A 10 10.06 0.73 15.49
C LEU A 10 9.04 1.59 16.22
N SER A 11 9.30 2.89 16.39
CA SER A 11 8.36 3.79 17.07
C SER A 11 7.02 3.87 16.32
N LEU A 12 7.04 3.89 15.00
CA LEU A 12 5.84 3.87 14.16
C LEU A 12 5.04 2.58 14.35
N LEU A 13 5.67 1.40 14.34
CA LEU A 13 4.98 0.12 14.45
C LEU A 13 4.53 -0.20 15.88
N GLN A 14 5.24 0.27 16.89
CA GLN A 14 4.95 0.06 18.31
C GLN A 14 4.04 1.14 18.91
N GLY A 15 3.97 2.32 18.31
CA GLY A 15 3.05 3.38 18.68
C GLY A 15 1.61 3.00 18.29
N GLY A 16 0.65 3.19 19.21
CA GLY A 16 -0.76 2.83 18.98
C GLY A 16 -1.61 3.93 18.39
N ALA A 17 -1.23 5.17 18.63
CA ALA A 17 -2.00 6.34 18.22
C ALA A 17 -1.84 6.64 16.71
N LEU A 18 -2.84 7.28 16.13
CA LEU A 18 -2.78 7.69 14.72
C LEU A 18 -1.64 8.69 14.46
N GLU A 19 -1.35 9.55 15.43
CA GLU A 19 -0.26 10.53 15.38
C GLU A 19 1.10 9.87 15.25
N ASP A 20 1.32 8.72 15.91
CA ASP A 20 2.55 7.94 15.78
C ASP A 20 2.75 7.47 14.34
N LYS A 21 1.67 7.07 13.66
CA LYS A 21 1.67 6.61 12.28
C LYS A 21 1.88 7.74 11.27
N LEU A 22 1.50 8.94 11.64
CA LEU A 22 1.58 10.14 10.81
C LEU A 22 2.87 10.94 11.03
N ARG A 23 3.71 10.58 12.00
CA ARG A 23 4.99 11.25 12.20
C ARG A 23 5.84 11.15 10.93
N PRO A 24 6.29 12.28 10.34
CA PRO A 24 7.08 12.22 9.10
C PRO A 24 8.43 11.54 9.35
N PRO A 25 9.06 10.89 8.34
CA PRO A 25 10.36 10.23 8.47
C PRO A 25 11.51 11.24 8.44
N LEU A 26 11.52 12.12 9.44
CA LEU A 26 12.52 13.16 9.67
C LEU A 26 13.03 13.06 11.09
N GLY A 27 14.32 13.34 11.29
CA GLY A 27 14.92 13.48 12.61
C GLY A 27 14.27 14.64 13.40
N ALA A 28 14.52 14.68 14.70
CA ALA A 28 14.00 15.73 15.58
C ALA A 28 14.44 17.15 15.19
N ASP A 29 15.53 17.28 14.46
CA ASP A 29 16.07 18.52 13.89
C ASP A 29 15.49 18.85 12.50
N GLY A 30 14.58 18.03 11.99
CA GLY A 30 14.04 18.12 10.62
C GLY A 30 14.99 17.59 9.54
N GLY A 31 16.13 17.01 9.93
CA GLY A 31 17.10 16.40 9.03
C GLY A 31 16.69 15.00 8.58
N ARG A 32 17.56 14.39 7.78
CA ARG A 32 17.38 13.00 7.34
C ARG A 32 17.61 12.03 8.50
N LEU A 33 16.84 10.94 8.53
CA LEU A 33 17.12 9.80 9.39
C LEU A 33 18.42 9.11 8.97
N ASP A 34 19.16 8.60 9.95
CA ASP A 34 20.37 7.80 9.72
C ASP A 34 19.99 6.35 9.35
N ASP A 35 20.63 5.80 8.32
CA ASP A 35 20.45 4.41 7.87
C ASP A 35 21.79 3.71 7.62
N GLU A 36 22.88 4.17 8.26
CA GLU A 36 24.21 3.56 8.11
C GLU A 36 24.29 2.21 8.83
N ASP A 37 23.62 2.07 9.99
CA ASP A 37 23.48 0.80 10.70
C ASP A 37 22.00 0.40 10.85
N PRO A 38 21.44 -0.33 9.87
CA PRO A 38 20.05 -0.78 9.94
C PRO A 38 19.80 -1.91 10.97
N GLY A 39 20.86 -2.46 11.59
CA GLY A 39 20.78 -3.52 12.58
C GLY A 39 20.28 -4.87 12.02
N PRO A 40 20.00 -5.86 12.87
CA PRO A 40 19.54 -7.18 12.44
C PRO A 40 18.10 -7.14 11.91
N ALA A 41 17.77 -8.09 11.00
CA ALA A 41 16.39 -8.31 10.54
C ALA A 41 15.44 -8.55 11.72
N MET A 42 14.25 -7.95 11.64
CA MET A 42 13.25 -8.06 12.70
C MET A 42 11.90 -8.51 12.15
N ARG A 43 11.34 -9.54 12.76
CA ARG A 43 9.98 -9.99 12.50
C ARG A 43 9.01 -9.27 13.43
N ILE A 44 8.01 -8.64 12.85
CA ILE A 44 6.86 -8.05 13.56
C ILE A 44 5.61 -8.64 12.92
N ASP A 45 4.79 -9.31 13.72
CA ASP A 45 3.63 -10.04 13.21
C ASP A 45 2.39 -9.13 13.03
N ALA A 46 2.30 -8.04 13.78
CA ALA A 46 1.25 -7.04 13.67
C ALA A 46 1.72 -5.68 14.22
N PRO A 47 1.15 -4.55 13.75
CA PRO A 47 1.42 -3.23 14.31
C PRO A 47 0.66 -3.08 15.64
N ALA A 48 1.20 -2.29 16.56
CA ALA A 48 0.43 -1.79 17.67
C ALA A 48 -0.60 -0.76 17.18
N ARG A 49 -1.81 -0.82 17.70
CA ARG A 49 -2.89 0.14 17.41
C ARG A 49 -3.77 0.33 18.64
N ASP A 50 -4.17 1.54 18.90
CA ASP A 50 -5.14 1.87 19.92
C ASP A 50 -6.48 1.17 19.66
N PRO A 51 -7.33 0.95 20.69
CA PRO A 51 -8.56 0.16 20.54
C PRO A 51 -9.48 0.64 19.40
N GLY A 52 -9.58 1.95 19.14
CA GLY A 52 -10.37 2.51 18.05
C GLY A 52 -9.78 2.26 16.64
N LEU A 53 -8.52 1.84 16.56
CA LEU A 53 -7.81 1.55 15.31
C LEU A 53 -7.47 0.07 15.16
N ALA A 54 -7.93 -0.77 16.07
CA ALA A 54 -7.59 -2.19 16.11
C ALA A 54 -7.99 -2.93 14.82
N LEU A 55 -7.12 -3.83 14.38
CA LEU A 55 -7.37 -4.68 13.21
C LEU A 55 -8.48 -5.70 13.51
N SER A 56 -9.36 -5.92 12.54
CA SER A 56 -10.51 -6.81 12.65
C SER A 56 -10.80 -7.53 11.34
N SER A 57 -11.25 -8.77 11.41
CA SER A 57 -11.75 -9.51 10.25
C SER A 57 -13.16 -9.08 9.80
N GLY A 58 -13.88 -8.30 10.62
CA GLY A 58 -15.28 -7.91 10.42
C GLY A 58 -15.51 -6.58 9.70
N ALA A 59 -14.49 -6.03 9.01
CA ALA A 59 -14.59 -4.73 8.39
C ALA A 59 -15.63 -4.66 7.26
N PRO A 60 -16.41 -3.55 7.13
CA PRO A 60 -17.36 -3.38 6.06
C PRO A 60 -16.66 -3.34 4.70
N ARG A 61 -17.38 -3.80 3.67
CA ARG A 61 -16.89 -3.75 2.29
C ARG A 61 -16.93 -2.31 1.77
N LEU A 62 -16.11 -2.04 0.74
CA LEU A 62 -16.23 -0.80 -0.03
C LEU A 62 -17.66 -0.62 -0.55
N PRO A 63 -18.23 0.58 -0.42
CA PRO A 63 -19.53 0.91 -1.01
C PRO A 63 -19.52 0.69 -2.53
N LYS A 64 -20.67 0.29 -3.08
CA LYS A 64 -20.83 0.24 -4.54
C LYS A 64 -20.78 1.65 -5.10
N LEU A 65 -20.24 1.82 -6.31
CA LEU A 65 -20.06 3.15 -6.92
C LEU A 65 -21.36 3.99 -6.96
N ARG A 66 -22.52 3.34 -7.20
CA ARG A 66 -23.83 4.00 -7.21
C ARG A 66 -24.27 4.53 -5.83
N GLU A 67 -23.73 3.97 -4.75
CA GLU A 67 -24.06 4.33 -3.37
C GLU A 67 -23.33 5.62 -2.93
N LEU A 68 -22.27 6.04 -3.65
CA LEU A 68 -21.54 7.28 -3.35
C LEU A 68 -22.38 8.57 -3.52
N LYS A 69 -23.59 8.49 -4.03
CA LYS A 69 -24.56 9.59 -3.98
C LYS A 69 -24.90 9.95 -2.53
N GLU A 70 -24.88 8.96 -1.62
CA GLU A 70 -25.16 9.16 -0.20
C GLU A 70 -23.90 9.62 0.53
N PRO A 71 -23.97 10.70 1.36
CA PRO A 71 -22.81 11.20 2.11
C PRO A 71 -22.14 10.14 3.00
N ALA A 72 -22.93 9.33 3.71
CA ALA A 72 -22.40 8.26 4.56
C ALA A 72 -21.61 7.20 3.78
N ALA A 73 -22.03 6.88 2.55
CA ALA A 73 -21.29 5.96 1.70
C ALA A 73 -19.96 6.56 1.22
N ARG A 74 -19.92 7.89 0.96
CA ARG A 74 -18.66 8.58 0.65
C ARG A 74 -17.70 8.55 1.84
N ALA A 75 -18.21 8.84 3.04
CA ALA A 75 -17.40 8.78 4.27
C ALA A 75 -16.84 7.38 4.51
N LEU A 76 -17.67 6.33 4.45
CA LEU A 76 -17.19 4.95 4.57
C LEU A 76 -16.16 4.60 3.50
N CYS A 77 -16.33 5.07 2.27
CA CYS A 77 -15.38 4.85 1.19
C CYS A 77 -14.02 5.49 1.49
N LEU A 78 -14.00 6.74 1.93
CA LEU A 78 -12.78 7.47 2.32
C LEU A 78 -12.10 6.81 3.52
N GLU A 79 -12.86 6.34 4.51
CA GLU A 79 -12.33 5.60 5.65
C GLU A 79 -11.64 4.29 5.23
N ARG A 80 -12.23 3.57 4.25
CA ARG A 80 -11.60 2.34 3.72
C ARG A 80 -10.30 2.63 2.99
N PHE A 81 -10.22 3.71 2.21
CA PHE A 81 -8.98 4.14 1.58
C PHE A 81 -7.96 4.64 2.62
N ALA A 82 -8.35 5.50 3.56
CA ALA A 82 -7.47 5.93 4.65
C ALA A 82 -6.87 4.74 5.41
N HIS A 83 -7.68 3.71 5.68
CA HIS A 83 -7.19 2.50 6.33
C HIS A 83 -6.21 1.72 5.46
N HIS A 84 -6.41 1.68 4.14
CA HIS A 84 -5.46 1.06 3.21
C HIS A 84 -4.10 1.74 3.30
N GLU A 85 -4.07 3.08 3.23
CA GLU A 85 -2.82 3.85 3.34
C GLU A 85 -2.16 3.69 4.72
N LEU A 86 -2.95 3.63 5.80
CA LEU A 86 -2.40 3.33 7.13
C LEU A 86 -1.69 1.97 7.15
N CYS A 87 -2.28 0.94 6.54
CA CYS A 87 -1.62 -0.35 6.40
C CYS A 87 -0.37 -0.26 5.52
N ALA A 88 -0.39 0.49 4.43
CA ALA A 88 0.78 0.68 3.55
C ALA A 88 1.93 1.35 4.31
N VAL A 89 1.68 2.44 5.05
CA VAL A 89 2.67 3.08 5.94
C VAL A 89 3.34 2.07 6.87
N GLU A 90 2.54 1.24 7.54
CA GLU A 90 3.05 0.22 8.46
C GLU A 90 3.82 -0.90 7.73
N LEU A 91 3.37 -1.33 6.55
CA LEU A 91 4.02 -2.38 5.76
C LEU A 91 5.36 -1.91 5.18
N PHE A 92 5.49 -0.66 4.77
CA PHE A 92 6.77 -0.10 4.35
C PHE A 92 7.74 0.06 5.52
N ALA A 93 7.26 0.48 6.71
CA ALA A 93 8.07 0.49 7.94
C ALA A 93 8.51 -0.92 8.33
N TRP A 94 7.61 -1.91 8.23
CA TRP A 94 7.91 -3.31 8.44
C TRP A 94 9.02 -3.80 7.50
N ALA A 95 8.94 -3.50 6.20
CA ALA A 95 9.92 -3.92 5.21
C ALA A 95 11.31 -3.34 5.48
N LEU A 96 11.41 -2.11 5.97
CA LEU A 96 12.67 -1.49 6.38
C LEU A 96 13.32 -2.21 7.57
N LEU A 97 12.54 -2.80 8.48
CA LEU A 97 13.03 -3.62 9.59
C LEU A 97 13.31 -5.06 9.20
N ALA A 98 12.50 -5.61 8.31
CA ALA A 98 12.61 -7.01 7.85
C ALA A 98 13.81 -7.22 6.91
N PHE A 99 14.19 -6.20 6.12
CA PHE A 99 15.20 -6.33 5.06
C PHE A 99 16.37 -5.35 5.24
N PRO A 100 17.13 -5.42 6.35
CA PRO A 100 18.19 -4.47 6.65
C PRO A 100 19.38 -4.54 5.68
N THR A 101 19.61 -5.70 5.06
CA THR A 101 20.74 -5.96 4.15
C THR A 101 20.51 -5.51 2.71
N LEU A 102 19.33 -5.02 2.38
CA LEU A 102 19.05 -4.52 1.03
C LEU A 102 19.83 -3.24 0.73
N PRO A 103 20.13 -2.98 -0.56
CA PRO A 103 20.92 -1.81 -0.93
C PRO A 103 20.36 -0.50 -0.36
N PRO A 104 21.22 0.45 0.06
CA PRO A 104 20.76 1.74 0.60
C PRO A 104 19.82 2.50 -0.34
N ALA A 105 19.96 2.35 -1.66
CA ALA A 105 19.04 2.97 -2.63
C ALA A 105 17.63 2.37 -2.56
N PHE A 106 17.52 1.05 -2.33
CA PHE A 106 16.23 0.39 -2.12
C PHE A 106 15.56 0.89 -0.83
N ARG A 107 16.31 0.88 0.27
CA ARG A 107 15.80 1.31 1.59
C ARG A 107 15.35 2.77 1.58
N ARG A 108 16.13 3.67 0.94
CA ARG A 108 15.70 5.06 0.72
C ARG A 108 14.41 5.16 -0.11
N GLY A 109 14.24 4.30 -1.09
CA GLY A 109 13.02 4.22 -1.89
C GLY A 109 11.81 3.80 -1.04
N LEU A 110 11.94 2.76 -0.20
CA LEU A 110 10.88 2.35 0.74
C LEU A 110 10.51 3.47 1.70
N LEU A 111 11.49 4.19 2.26
CA LEU A 111 11.25 5.30 3.17
C LEU A 111 10.54 6.48 2.47
N ALA A 112 10.89 6.75 1.22
CA ALA A 112 10.23 7.77 0.41
C ALA A 112 8.77 7.38 0.10
N THR A 113 8.52 6.11 -0.25
CA THR A 113 7.15 5.59 -0.45
C THR A 113 6.35 5.69 0.85
N LEU A 114 6.91 5.28 1.99
CA LEU A 114 6.27 5.44 3.30
C LEU A 114 5.81 6.88 3.54
N ALA A 115 6.65 7.87 3.24
CA ALA A 115 6.31 9.28 3.39
C ALA A 115 5.16 9.72 2.46
N GLU A 116 5.11 9.17 1.24
CA GLU A 116 4.01 9.42 0.29
C GLU A 116 2.71 8.76 0.79
N GLU A 117 2.75 7.53 1.35
CA GLU A 117 1.57 6.89 1.96
C GLU A 117 1.05 7.66 3.19
N GLN A 118 1.94 8.25 3.99
CA GLN A 118 1.51 9.16 5.07
C GLN A 118 0.81 10.40 4.53
N LEU A 119 1.22 10.93 3.38
CA LEU A 119 0.54 12.04 2.73
C LEU A 119 -0.85 11.61 2.23
N HIS A 120 -0.96 10.44 1.57
CA HIS A 120 -2.24 9.91 1.12
C HIS A 120 -3.20 9.71 2.29
N LEU A 121 -2.73 9.11 3.38
CA LEU A 121 -3.50 8.95 4.61
C LEU A 121 -4.04 10.30 5.11
N ARG A 122 -3.19 11.34 5.21
CA ARG A 122 -3.63 12.69 5.63
C ARG A 122 -4.71 13.25 4.71
N LEU A 123 -4.54 13.14 3.40
CA LEU A 123 -5.52 13.63 2.43
C LEU A 123 -6.89 12.96 2.61
N TYR A 124 -6.93 11.65 2.84
CA TYR A 124 -8.18 10.95 3.12
C TYR A 124 -8.79 11.33 4.46
N LEU A 125 -7.97 11.49 5.51
CA LEU A 125 -8.44 11.93 6.84
C LEU A 125 -9.02 13.34 6.80
N GLU A 126 -8.40 14.28 6.08
CA GLU A 126 -8.90 15.65 5.86
C GLU A 126 -10.26 15.62 5.14
N ARG A 127 -10.40 14.80 4.09
CA ARG A 127 -11.68 14.65 3.40
C ARG A 127 -12.75 14.01 4.27
N LEU A 128 -12.39 12.99 5.06
CA LEU A 128 -13.30 12.34 6.00
C LEU A 128 -13.83 13.34 7.03
N SER A 129 -12.92 14.12 7.63
CA SER A 129 -13.26 15.20 8.59
C SER A 129 -14.16 16.27 7.96
N ALA A 130 -13.88 16.69 6.72
CA ALA A 130 -14.70 17.65 6.00
C ALA A 130 -16.14 17.16 5.72
N LEU A 131 -16.35 15.83 5.67
CA LEU A 131 -17.68 15.22 5.60
C LEU A 131 -18.34 15.03 6.98
N GLY A 132 -17.69 15.45 8.09
CA GLY A 132 -18.21 15.36 9.44
C GLY A 132 -18.04 13.98 10.10
N HIS A 133 -17.09 13.18 9.61
CA HIS A 133 -16.82 11.83 10.11
C HIS A 133 -15.40 11.72 10.68
N ALA A 134 -15.20 10.79 11.62
CA ALA A 134 -13.89 10.45 12.18
C ALA A 134 -13.36 9.14 11.62
N PHE A 135 -12.04 8.97 11.64
CA PHE A 135 -11.41 7.71 11.31
C PHE A 135 -11.53 6.72 12.48
N GLY A 136 -11.89 5.49 12.18
CA GLY A 136 -12.13 4.45 13.20
C GLY A 136 -13.59 4.35 13.64
N GLU A 137 -14.54 4.97 12.95
CA GLU A 137 -15.98 4.78 13.19
C GLU A 137 -16.45 3.35 12.85
N HIS A 138 -15.73 2.68 11.96
CA HIS A 138 -16.01 1.30 11.57
C HIS A 138 -14.81 0.38 11.80
N PRO A 139 -15.02 -0.93 11.99
CA PRO A 139 -13.94 -1.90 12.12
C PRO A 139 -12.95 -1.82 10.96
N LEU A 140 -11.65 -1.86 11.26
CA LEU A 140 -10.55 -1.75 10.29
C LEU A 140 -10.05 -3.15 9.92
N SER A 141 -9.89 -3.42 8.62
CA SER A 141 -9.58 -4.75 8.11
C SER A 141 -8.14 -5.19 8.41
N ASP A 142 -7.94 -6.43 8.80
CA ASP A 142 -6.64 -7.08 8.95
C ASP A 142 -6.10 -7.65 7.62
N TYR A 143 -6.84 -7.49 6.51
CA TYR A 143 -6.59 -8.18 5.25
C TYR A 143 -5.17 -8.02 4.71
N LEU A 144 -4.56 -6.82 4.73
CA LEU A 144 -3.21 -6.62 4.23
C LEU A 144 -2.17 -7.31 5.12
N TRP A 145 -2.33 -7.17 6.43
CA TRP A 145 -1.42 -7.76 7.40
C TRP A 145 -1.45 -9.28 7.45
N GLN A 146 -2.57 -9.91 7.11
CA GLN A 146 -2.67 -11.38 7.02
C GLN A 146 -1.66 -12.03 6.08
N HIS A 147 -1.07 -11.28 5.13
CA HIS A 147 -0.14 -11.82 4.16
C HIS A 147 1.34 -11.75 4.61
N ILE A 148 1.66 -10.96 5.64
CA ILE A 148 3.05 -10.65 6.01
C ILE A 148 3.83 -11.86 6.51
N HIS A 149 3.19 -12.76 7.26
CA HIS A 149 3.84 -14.00 7.69
C HIS A 149 4.28 -14.86 6.48
N ARG A 150 3.48 -14.89 5.40
CA ARG A 150 3.81 -15.62 4.17
C ARG A 150 4.92 -14.96 3.36
N VAL A 151 4.99 -13.63 3.42
CA VAL A 151 6.12 -12.88 2.86
C VAL A 151 7.39 -13.24 3.62
N TRP A 152 7.37 -13.19 4.94
CA TRP A 152 8.52 -13.52 5.78
C TRP A 152 9.02 -14.95 5.59
N ASP A 153 8.10 -15.91 5.53
CA ASP A 153 8.39 -17.34 5.45
C ASP A 153 8.66 -17.84 4.00
N SER A 154 8.68 -16.93 3.00
CA SER A 154 8.95 -17.27 1.60
C SER A 154 10.44 -17.53 1.33
N ASP A 155 10.76 -18.21 0.23
CA ASP A 155 12.15 -18.46 -0.19
C ASP A 155 12.93 -17.17 -0.50
N HIS A 156 12.21 -16.08 -0.86
CA HIS A 156 12.80 -14.79 -1.21
C HIS A 156 11.96 -13.63 -0.67
N PRO A 157 12.01 -13.36 0.66
CA PRO A 157 11.11 -12.42 1.31
C PRO A 157 11.05 -11.01 0.70
N PRO A 158 12.18 -10.38 0.27
CA PRO A 158 12.10 -9.08 -0.38
C PRO A 158 11.33 -9.11 -1.72
N ALA A 159 11.54 -10.13 -2.55
CA ALA A 159 10.80 -10.28 -3.81
C ALA A 159 9.31 -10.57 -3.56
N ALA A 160 9.00 -11.42 -2.57
CA ALA A 160 7.63 -11.68 -2.15
C ALA A 160 6.92 -10.42 -1.64
N PHE A 161 7.62 -9.55 -0.90
CA PHE A 161 7.08 -8.24 -0.48
C PHE A 161 6.76 -7.34 -1.66
N LEU A 162 7.68 -7.21 -2.62
CA LEU A 162 7.44 -6.39 -3.82
C LEU A 162 6.26 -6.91 -4.65
N CYS A 163 6.12 -8.24 -4.75
CA CYS A 163 4.97 -8.85 -5.43
C CYS A 163 3.66 -8.65 -4.67
N ALA A 164 3.67 -8.80 -3.33
CA ALA A 164 2.48 -8.66 -2.50
C ALA A 164 2.01 -7.20 -2.41
N VAL A 165 2.88 -6.30 -2.01
CA VAL A 165 2.53 -4.89 -1.78
C VAL A 165 2.55 -4.15 -3.11
N GLY A 166 3.70 -4.01 -3.77
CA GLY A 166 3.84 -3.16 -4.94
C GLY A 166 3.10 -3.65 -6.19
N LEU A 167 3.22 -4.94 -6.51
CA LEU A 167 2.68 -5.50 -7.76
C LEU A 167 1.29 -6.16 -7.59
N THR A 168 0.75 -6.21 -6.37
CA THR A 168 -0.64 -6.65 -6.14
C THR A 168 -1.48 -5.52 -5.57
N PHE A 169 -1.16 -4.99 -4.39
CA PHE A 169 -2.02 -3.99 -3.74
C PHE A 169 -1.92 -2.62 -4.40
N GLU A 170 -0.70 -2.07 -4.57
CA GLU A 170 -0.49 -0.78 -5.25
C GLU A 170 -0.90 -0.84 -6.73
N GLN A 171 -0.61 -1.97 -7.40
CA GLN A 171 -1.04 -2.14 -8.79
C GLN A 171 -2.57 -2.15 -8.93
N ALA A 172 -3.31 -2.69 -7.95
CA ALA A 172 -4.77 -2.62 -7.94
C ALA A 172 -5.28 -1.18 -7.79
N ASN A 173 -4.56 -0.33 -7.04
CA ASN A 173 -4.91 1.07 -6.86
C ASN A 173 -4.84 1.87 -8.17
N LEU A 174 -4.04 1.47 -9.17
CA LEU A 174 -4.07 2.07 -10.51
C LEU A 174 -5.46 2.04 -11.14
N ASP A 175 -6.26 1.03 -10.82
CA ASP A 175 -7.63 0.89 -11.31
C ASP A 175 -8.66 1.48 -10.33
N TYR A 176 -8.53 1.16 -9.03
CA TYR A 176 -9.48 1.57 -8.00
C TYR A 176 -9.50 3.09 -7.84
N ALA A 177 -8.35 3.75 -7.82
CA ALA A 177 -8.28 5.20 -7.70
C ALA A 177 -9.04 5.90 -8.84
N LEU A 178 -8.84 5.50 -10.10
CA LEU A 178 -9.56 6.06 -11.24
C LEU A 178 -11.07 5.76 -11.19
N LEU A 179 -11.43 4.55 -10.76
CA LEU A 179 -12.82 4.12 -10.68
C LEU A 179 -13.59 4.94 -9.64
N TYR A 180 -13.01 5.13 -8.45
CA TYR A 180 -13.63 5.89 -7.38
C TYR A 180 -13.51 7.40 -7.59
N ARG A 181 -12.44 7.90 -8.21
CA ARG A 181 -12.37 9.29 -8.68
C ARG A 181 -13.57 9.67 -9.51
N ASP A 182 -13.87 8.88 -10.54
CA ASP A 182 -14.97 9.16 -11.45
C ASP A 182 -16.33 9.03 -10.73
N ALA A 183 -16.45 8.13 -9.76
CA ALA A 183 -17.65 7.96 -8.96
C ALA A 183 -17.87 9.13 -7.97
N PHE A 184 -16.82 9.63 -7.29
CA PHE A 184 -16.90 10.84 -6.45
C PHE A 184 -17.30 12.06 -7.29
N ARG A 185 -16.68 12.25 -8.45
CA ARG A 185 -17.04 13.34 -9.40
C ARG A 185 -18.49 13.24 -9.83
N SER A 186 -18.98 12.05 -10.14
CA SER A 186 -20.38 11.83 -10.52
C SER A 186 -21.35 12.05 -9.36
N ALA A 187 -20.89 11.97 -8.12
CA ALA A 187 -21.65 12.28 -6.92
C ALA A 187 -21.57 13.77 -6.51
N GLY A 188 -20.87 14.61 -7.28
CA GLY A 188 -20.68 16.03 -6.99
C GLY A 188 -19.57 16.34 -5.96
N ASP A 189 -18.74 15.35 -5.61
CA ASP A 189 -17.62 15.49 -4.67
C ASP A 189 -16.29 15.58 -5.43
N GLU A 190 -16.05 16.76 -6.02
CA GLU A 190 -14.84 17.00 -6.82
C GLU A 190 -13.57 17.00 -5.95
N GLU A 191 -13.65 17.43 -4.69
CA GLU A 191 -12.49 17.44 -3.79
C GLU A 191 -11.99 16.02 -3.49
N SER A 192 -12.90 15.10 -3.17
CA SER A 192 -12.51 13.69 -3.00
C SER A 192 -12.03 13.06 -4.33
N ALA A 193 -12.59 13.49 -5.47
CA ALA A 193 -12.10 13.05 -6.78
C ALA A 193 -10.66 13.53 -7.06
N LEU A 194 -10.30 14.75 -6.64
CA LEU A 194 -8.92 15.26 -6.76
C LEU A 194 -7.94 14.49 -5.88
N VAL A 195 -8.33 14.12 -4.65
CA VAL A 195 -7.50 13.25 -3.80
C VAL A 195 -7.25 11.90 -4.48
N MET A 196 -8.30 11.24 -5.01
CA MET A 196 -8.15 9.99 -5.73
C MET A 196 -7.24 10.11 -6.96
N GLN A 197 -7.27 11.25 -7.66
CA GLN A 197 -6.37 11.50 -8.80
C GLN A 197 -4.93 11.66 -8.34
N ARG A 198 -4.70 12.37 -7.23
CA ARG A 198 -3.35 12.54 -6.66
C ARG A 198 -2.76 11.19 -6.25
N VAL A 199 -3.50 10.39 -5.50
CA VAL A 199 -3.09 9.03 -5.11
C VAL A 199 -2.77 8.19 -6.34
N HIS A 200 -3.66 8.15 -7.33
CA HIS A 200 -3.41 7.42 -8.58
C HIS A 200 -2.07 7.79 -9.24
N ASP A 201 -1.73 9.08 -9.31
CA ASP A 201 -0.52 9.53 -10.00
C ASP A 201 0.75 9.14 -9.21
N ASP A 202 0.67 9.08 -7.89
CA ASP A 202 1.73 8.63 -7.02
C ASP A 202 1.89 7.09 -7.09
N GLU A 203 0.80 6.32 -7.12
CA GLU A 203 0.80 4.85 -7.27
C GLU A 203 1.52 4.36 -8.52
N VAL A 204 1.48 5.10 -9.61
CA VAL A 204 2.28 4.78 -10.81
C VAL A 204 3.78 4.71 -10.49
N ARG A 205 4.27 5.55 -9.54
CA ARG A 205 5.67 5.54 -9.11
C ARG A 205 5.97 4.37 -8.19
N HIS A 206 5.05 4.04 -7.27
CA HIS A 206 5.18 2.91 -6.36
C HIS A 206 5.25 1.58 -7.12
N VAL A 207 4.34 1.37 -8.06
CA VAL A 207 4.38 0.18 -8.94
C VAL A 207 5.67 0.12 -9.76
N ARG A 208 6.14 1.26 -10.30
CA ARG A 208 7.43 1.33 -11.01
C ARG A 208 8.61 0.97 -10.13
N PHE A 209 8.61 1.46 -8.90
CA PHE A 209 9.64 1.13 -7.91
C PHE A 209 9.69 -0.37 -7.68
N ALA A 210 8.53 -0.99 -7.42
CA ALA A 210 8.43 -2.43 -7.17
C ALA A 210 8.91 -3.26 -8.38
N ALA A 211 8.48 -2.92 -9.58
CA ALA A 211 8.87 -3.63 -10.80
C ALA A 211 10.39 -3.57 -11.05
N ARG A 212 10.98 -2.38 -10.89
CA ARG A 212 12.44 -2.19 -11.08
C ARG A 212 13.26 -2.97 -10.07
N TRP A 213 12.86 -2.95 -8.80
CA TRP A 213 13.59 -3.65 -7.77
C TRP A 213 13.40 -5.16 -7.83
N LEU A 214 12.22 -5.63 -8.24
CA LEU A 214 12.00 -7.06 -8.48
C LEU A 214 12.95 -7.56 -9.59
N ALA A 215 13.04 -6.85 -10.71
CA ALA A 215 13.99 -7.18 -11.77
C ALA A 215 15.45 -7.15 -11.30
N THR A 216 15.81 -6.22 -10.39
CA THR A 216 17.16 -6.15 -9.81
C THR A 216 17.45 -7.34 -8.90
N LEU A 217 16.48 -7.77 -8.08
CA LEU A 217 16.62 -8.91 -7.17
C LEU A 217 16.72 -10.24 -7.92
N ASP A 218 16.07 -10.36 -9.06
CA ASP A 218 16.16 -11.53 -9.97
C ASP A 218 17.31 -11.43 -10.98
N GLU A 219 18.21 -10.44 -10.82
CA GLU A 219 19.37 -10.20 -11.69
C GLU A 219 19.00 -10.06 -13.19
N GLY A 220 17.76 -9.65 -13.49
CA GLY A 220 17.23 -9.53 -14.84
C GLY A 220 17.07 -10.88 -15.57
N SER A 221 17.11 -12.01 -14.86
CA SER A 221 17.05 -13.36 -15.43
C SER A 221 15.66 -13.80 -15.89
N MET A 222 14.60 -13.09 -15.44
CA MET A 222 13.19 -13.38 -15.71
C MET A 222 12.44 -12.12 -16.15
N SER A 223 11.34 -12.31 -16.87
CA SER A 223 10.38 -11.23 -17.09
C SER A 223 9.69 -10.84 -15.78
N ASP A 224 9.10 -9.63 -15.71
CA ASP A 224 8.34 -9.19 -14.54
C ASP A 224 7.11 -10.09 -14.27
N ALA A 225 6.51 -10.66 -15.32
CA ALA A 225 5.41 -11.62 -15.21
C ALA A 225 5.87 -12.96 -14.59
N GLU A 226 7.00 -13.50 -15.04
CA GLU A 226 7.59 -14.73 -14.49
C GLU A 226 8.02 -14.53 -13.03
N SER A 227 8.72 -13.42 -12.74
CA SER A 227 9.13 -13.05 -11.39
C SER A 227 7.92 -12.93 -10.46
N TYR A 228 6.85 -12.28 -10.93
CA TYR A 228 5.61 -12.17 -10.15
C TYR A 228 5.01 -13.52 -9.83
N LEU A 229 4.87 -14.41 -10.84
CA LEU A 229 4.31 -15.75 -10.64
C LEU A 229 5.15 -16.62 -9.69
N LYS A 230 6.47 -16.43 -9.70
CA LYS A 230 7.41 -17.14 -8.84
C LYS A 230 7.34 -16.67 -7.39
N HIS A 231 7.24 -15.37 -7.15
CA HIS A 231 7.45 -14.78 -5.82
C HIS A 231 6.17 -14.30 -5.13
N ALA A 232 5.03 -14.16 -5.84
CA ALA A 232 3.78 -13.72 -5.23
C ALA A 232 3.30 -14.74 -4.18
N PRO A 233 3.18 -14.36 -2.88
CA PRO A 233 2.83 -15.32 -1.84
C PRO A 233 1.35 -15.73 -1.97
N PHE A 234 1.07 -17.04 -1.93
CA PHE A 234 -0.31 -17.52 -1.89
C PHE A 234 -1.06 -16.93 -0.68
N PRO A 235 -2.35 -16.52 -0.78
CA PRO A 235 -3.26 -16.66 -1.93
C PRO A 235 -3.29 -15.45 -2.87
N LEU A 236 -2.29 -14.57 -2.82
CA LEU A 236 -2.22 -13.45 -3.75
C LEU A 236 -2.02 -13.96 -5.18
N SER A 237 -2.62 -13.29 -6.12
CA SER A 237 -2.61 -13.71 -7.51
C SER A 237 -2.81 -12.49 -8.44
N PRO A 238 -2.50 -12.58 -9.73
CA PRO A 238 -2.69 -11.49 -10.68
C PRO A 238 -4.14 -10.96 -10.71
N ALA A 239 -5.13 -11.80 -10.35
CA ALA A 239 -6.53 -11.38 -10.28
C ALA A 239 -6.81 -10.36 -9.15
N ARG A 240 -5.93 -10.27 -8.15
CA ARG A 240 -6.00 -9.29 -7.06
C ARG A 240 -5.36 -7.95 -7.42
N ALA A 241 -4.49 -7.92 -8.44
CA ALA A 241 -3.77 -6.72 -8.89
C ALA A 241 -4.59 -5.81 -9.83
N LYS A 242 -5.92 -5.92 -9.80
CA LYS A 242 -6.82 -5.13 -10.66
C LYS A 242 -8.21 -4.93 -10.08
N ALA A 243 -8.91 -3.91 -10.60
CA ALA A 243 -10.34 -3.75 -10.45
C ALA A 243 -11.11 -4.12 -11.72
N ARG A 244 -12.44 -3.92 -11.70
CA ARG A 244 -13.30 -4.17 -12.86
C ARG A 244 -12.95 -3.32 -14.07
N ARG A 245 -12.59 -2.04 -13.85
CA ARG A 245 -12.01 -1.16 -14.86
C ARG A 245 -10.50 -1.42 -14.86
N PHE A 246 -9.94 -1.79 -16.01
CA PHE A 246 -8.53 -2.10 -16.14
C PHE A 246 -7.82 -1.01 -16.94
N ASP A 247 -6.93 -0.26 -16.29
CA ASP A 247 -6.19 0.82 -16.92
C ASP A 247 -4.81 0.35 -17.42
N VAL A 248 -4.70 0.15 -18.71
CA VAL A 248 -3.45 -0.25 -19.39
C VAL A 248 -2.43 0.89 -19.39
N ALA A 249 -2.91 2.14 -19.56
CA ALA A 249 -2.02 3.28 -19.70
C ALA A 249 -1.17 3.52 -18.45
N SER A 250 -1.75 3.44 -17.26
CA SER A 250 -1.03 3.59 -16.00
C SER A 250 0.00 2.49 -15.79
N ARG A 251 -0.31 1.25 -16.16
CA ARG A 251 0.63 0.13 -16.09
C ARG A 251 1.83 0.32 -17.02
N ARG A 252 1.60 0.79 -18.26
CA ARG A 252 2.69 1.17 -19.18
C ARG A 252 3.52 2.33 -18.62
N ARG A 253 2.86 3.35 -18.05
CA ARG A 253 3.56 4.46 -17.36
C ARG A 253 4.40 3.96 -16.19
N ALA A 254 3.93 2.95 -15.47
CA ALA A 254 4.68 2.29 -14.40
C ALA A 254 5.86 1.44 -14.91
N GLY A 255 5.94 1.19 -16.22
CA GLY A 255 7.02 0.43 -16.85
C GLY A 255 6.83 -1.09 -16.80
N LEU A 256 5.60 -1.56 -16.56
CA LEU A 256 5.28 -2.98 -16.65
C LEU A 256 5.31 -3.46 -18.10
N SER A 257 5.79 -4.68 -18.32
CA SER A 257 5.81 -5.31 -19.64
C SER A 257 4.40 -5.60 -20.17
N GLU A 258 4.27 -5.74 -21.48
CA GLU A 258 2.99 -6.18 -22.07
C GLU A 258 2.59 -7.57 -21.61
N GLU A 259 3.56 -8.42 -21.27
CA GLU A 259 3.34 -9.74 -20.70
C GLU A 259 2.70 -9.65 -19.32
N MET A 260 3.26 -8.85 -18.42
CA MET A 260 2.68 -8.60 -17.09
C MET A 260 1.29 -7.96 -17.17
N ILE A 261 1.11 -7.01 -18.07
CA ILE A 261 -0.20 -6.37 -18.32
C ILE A 261 -1.23 -7.41 -18.80
N ALA A 262 -0.84 -8.28 -19.74
CA ALA A 262 -1.71 -9.35 -20.23
C ALA A 262 -2.04 -10.38 -19.16
N LEU A 263 -1.04 -10.80 -18.36
CA LEU A 263 -1.19 -11.71 -17.23
C LEU A 263 -2.25 -11.18 -16.25
N VAL A 264 -2.11 -9.94 -15.79
CA VAL A 264 -3.04 -9.34 -14.84
C VAL A 264 -4.42 -9.15 -15.47
N LYS A 265 -4.49 -8.66 -16.71
CA LYS A 265 -5.76 -8.41 -17.41
C LYS A 265 -6.59 -9.67 -17.59
N SER A 266 -5.96 -10.80 -17.97
CA SER A 266 -6.64 -12.06 -18.24
C SER A 266 -6.95 -12.88 -16.98
N ALA A 267 -6.27 -12.61 -15.85
CA ALA A 267 -6.42 -13.38 -14.63
C ALA A 267 -7.86 -13.40 -14.11
N ARG A 268 -8.32 -14.54 -13.62
CA ARG A 268 -9.64 -14.74 -13.00
C ARG A 268 -9.47 -15.13 -11.52
N PRO A 269 -10.38 -14.72 -10.64
CA PRO A 269 -10.38 -15.20 -9.26
C PRO A 269 -10.46 -16.73 -9.21
N SER A 270 -9.73 -17.34 -8.30
CA SER A 270 -9.60 -18.81 -8.21
C SER A 270 -10.94 -19.56 -8.02
N HIS A 271 -11.96 -18.89 -7.43
CA HIS A 271 -13.31 -19.46 -7.28
C HIS A 271 -14.14 -19.45 -8.59
N GLN A 272 -13.64 -18.79 -9.65
CA GLN A 272 -14.28 -18.77 -10.99
C GLN A 272 -13.50 -19.65 -12.00
N ALA A 273 -12.42 -20.30 -11.56
CA ALA A 273 -11.58 -21.16 -12.40
C ALA A 273 -11.97 -22.65 -12.33
N ARG A 274 -13.23 -22.95 -11.87
CA ARG A 274 -13.82 -24.29 -11.90
C ARG A 274 -14.93 -24.37 -12.92
#